data_b963a02df0767da0059aac7c76f6b353
#
_entry.id   b963a02df0767da0059aac7c76f6b353
#
_cell.length_a   1.000
_cell.length_b   1.000
_cell.length_c   1.000
_cell.angle_alpha   90.00
_cell.angle_beta   90.00
_cell.angle_gamma   90.00
#
_symmetry.space_group_name_H-M   'P 1'
#
loop_
_entity.id
_entity.type
_entity.pdbx_description
1 polymer ?
#
loop_
_entity_poly.entity_id
_entity_poly.type
_entity_poly.pdbx_seq_one_letter_code
_entity_poly.pdbx_strand_id
1 'polypeptide(L)'
;MVSDKTLFDDNQHTEKSTVIRKEGMPLEKLKNLEDKIATAIERVKTLKDEKVLLHRKIRDLEELLDEKNQEIEHLRSEKNVVKSQIEDLLSELEMIEAEKE
;
A
#
# COMPACT_ATOMS: atom_id res chain seq x y z
N MET A 1 -40.43 29.66 -11.51
CA MET A 1 -39.81 29.48 -11.93
C MET A 1 -39.39 29.18 -12.10
N VAL A 2 -39.80 29.12 -12.04
CA VAL A 2 -39.13 28.72 -12.62
C VAL A 2 -38.77 28.26 -12.63
N SER A 3 -39.31 28.28 -12.59
CA SER A 3 -38.73 27.86 -13.07
C SER A 3 -38.26 27.39 -13.04
N ASP A 4 -38.81 27.38 -13.13
CA ASP A 4 -38.16 26.93 -13.68
C ASP A 4 -37.51 26.74 -13.54
N LYS A 5 -37.19 26.54 -13.20
CA LYS A 5 -36.45 26.37 -13.73
C LYS A 5 -35.72 26.11 -13.52
N THR A 6 -36.31 26.28 -13.37
CA THR A 6 -35.38 25.97 -13.65
C THR A 6 -34.58 25.45 -13.45
N LEU A 7 -34.64 25.50 -13.08
CA LEU A 7 -33.72 24.97 -13.26
C LEU A 7 -33.42 24.32 -13.36
N PHE A 8 -34.29 24.30 -13.49
CA PHE A 8 -33.89 23.66 -13.98
C PHE A 8 -34.09 23.65 -14.40
N ASP A 9 -35.16 23.98 -14.44
CA ASP A 9 -35.17 24.09 -15.26
C ASP A 9 -35.09 24.13 -15.65
N ASP A 10 -36.16 24.68 -15.71
CA ASP A 10 -35.97 24.90 -16.61
C ASP A 10 -35.81 24.51 -16.97
N ASN A 11 -36.59 24.79 -17.08
CA ASN A 11 -36.38 24.71 -18.04
C ASN A 11 -36.13 24.23 -18.24
N GLN A 12 -36.48 24.37 -18.39
CA GLN A 12 -36.26 24.33 -19.24
C GLN A 12 -35.72 24.15 -19.55
N HIS A 13 -36.41 24.46 -19.56
CA HIS A 13 -35.97 24.53 -20.40
C HIS A 13 -35.40 24.07 -20.60
N THR A 14 -35.76 24.50 -20.50
CA THR A 14 -35.37 24.28 -21.36
C THR A 14 -35.07 23.72 -21.45
N GLU A 15 -35.10 23.78 -21.46
CA GLU A 15 -34.76 23.45 -22.16
C GLU A 15 -34.42 23.01 -22.40
N LYS A 16 -34.66 23.11 -22.55
CA LYS A 16 -34.31 22.80 -23.32
C LYS A 16 -33.59 22.85 -23.75
N SER A 17 -33.78 22.93 -23.66
CA SER A 17 -33.11 22.76 -24.29
C SER A 17 -32.33 22.60 -24.40
N THR A 18 -32.11 22.52 -24.52
CA THR A 18 -31.65 22.12 -24.80
C THR A 18 -31.34 21.44 -24.87
N VAL A 19 -31.33 21.27 -24.95
CA VAL A 19 -31.34 20.47 -25.13
C VAL A 19 -31.18 19.96 -25.79
N ILE A 20 -30.80 19.87 -26.49
CA ILE A 20 -30.81 19.27 -27.29
C ILE A 20 -30.62 19.72 -28.51
N ARG A 21 -30.35 20.56 -29.52
CA ARG A 21 -30.14 20.80 -30.41
C ARG A 21 -29.22 20.42 -31.04
N LYS A 22 -28.92 20.32 -31.87
CA LYS A 22 -28.19 19.60 -32.14
C LYS A 22 -28.43 18.65 -31.21
N GLU A 23 -29.34 18.03 -31.29
CA GLU A 23 -29.79 17.14 -30.33
C GLU A 23 -28.96 15.92 -30.18
N GLY A 24 -28.40 15.38 -31.23
CA GLY A 24 -27.52 14.24 -31.16
C GLY A 24 -26.30 14.47 -30.32
N MET A 25 -25.82 15.70 -30.34
CA MET A 25 -24.63 16.05 -29.56
C MET A 25 -24.82 15.85 -28.08
N PRO A 26 -25.91 16.29 -27.47
CA PRO A 26 -26.11 16.03 -26.04
C PRO A 26 -26.12 14.55 -25.70
N LEU A 27 -26.72 13.73 -26.56
CA LEU A 27 -26.73 12.28 -26.32
C LEU A 27 -25.34 11.69 -26.37
N GLU A 28 -24.54 12.13 -27.34
CA GLU A 28 -23.18 11.65 -27.47
C GLU A 28 -22.33 12.07 -26.26
N LYS A 29 -22.53 13.30 -25.82
CA LYS A 29 -21.81 13.79 -24.66
C LYS A 29 -22.18 13.01 -23.40
N LEU A 30 -23.46 12.70 -23.25
CA LEU A 30 -23.94 11.90 -22.14
C LEU A 30 -23.31 10.50 -22.16
N LYS A 31 -23.23 9.90 -23.34
CA LYS A 31 -22.64 8.61 -23.49
C LYS A 31 -21.16 8.64 -23.12
N ASN A 32 -20.46 9.66 -23.60
CA ASN A 32 -19.05 9.84 -23.29
C ASN A 32 -18.85 10.00 -21.78
N LEU A 33 -19.72 10.76 -21.14
CA LEU A 33 -19.63 10.94 -19.70
C LEU A 33 -19.89 9.64 -18.96
N GLU A 34 -20.88 8.87 -19.41
CA GLU A 34 -21.18 7.60 -18.82
C GLU A 34 -19.99 6.65 -18.92
N ASP A 35 -19.36 6.62 -20.10
CA ASP A 35 -18.18 5.78 -20.32
C ASP A 35 -17.04 6.20 -19.40
N LYS A 36 -16.82 7.49 -19.26
CA LYS A 36 -15.76 8.00 -18.41
C LYS A 36 -16.04 7.70 -16.96
N ILE A 37 -17.28 7.81 -16.54
CA ILE A 37 -17.65 7.47 -15.17
C ILE A 37 -17.44 5.99 -14.91
N ALA A 38 -17.86 5.15 -15.85
CA ALA A 38 -17.66 3.71 -15.69
C ALA A 38 -16.18 3.37 -15.60
N THR A 39 -15.37 4.01 -16.44
CA THR A 39 -13.91 3.79 -16.39
C THR A 39 -13.34 4.24 -15.07
N ALA A 40 -13.79 5.40 -14.57
CA ALA A 40 -13.30 5.92 -13.30
C ALA A 40 -13.68 4.99 -12.15
N ILE A 41 -14.89 4.44 -12.17
CA ILE A 41 -15.34 3.52 -11.15
C ILE A 41 -14.48 2.26 -11.16
N GLU A 42 -14.18 1.75 -12.35
CA GLU A 42 -13.33 0.58 -12.48
C GLU A 42 -11.93 0.84 -11.94
N ARG A 43 -11.39 2.02 -12.24
CA ARG A 43 -10.08 2.38 -11.74
C ARG A 43 -10.05 2.46 -10.21
N VAL A 44 -11.11 3.02 -9.64
CA VAL A 44 -11.22 3.10 -8.19
C VAL A 44 -11.24 1.71 -7.58
N LYS A 45 -12.00 0.78 -8.19
CA LYS A 45 -12.06 -0.59 -7.72
C LYS A 45 -10.69 -1.25 -7.79
N THR A 46 -10.00 -1.10 -8.91
CA THR A 46 -8.67 -1.66 -9.10
C THR A 46 -7.70 -1.10 -8.06
N LEU A 47 -7.75 0.21 -7.84
CA LEU A 47 -6.88 0.84 -6.86
C LEU A 47 -7.15 0.35 -5.45
N LYS A 48 -8.42 0.13 -5.12
CA LYS A 48 -8.77 -0.40 -3.81
C LYS A 48 -8.24 -1.82 -3.63
N ASP A 49 -8.35 -2.64 -4.68
CA ASP A 49 -7.83 -4.00 -4.64
C ASP A 49 -6.32 -4.00 -4.49
N GLU A 50 -5.65 -3.13 -5.24
CA GLU A 50 -4.21 -3.00 -5.14
C GLU A 50 -3.78 -2.53 -3.76
N LYS A 51 -4.56 -1.62 -3.18
CA LYS A 51 -4.27 -1.13 -1.85
C LYS A 51 -4.35 -2.26 -0.82
N VAL A 52 -5.38 -3.11 -0.93
CA VAL A 52 -5.52 -4.25 -0.03
C VAL A 52 -4.34 -5.19 -0.18
N LEU A 53 -3.95 -5.49 -1.43
CA LEU A 53 -2.81 -6.35 -1.69
C LEU A 53 -1.52 -5.78 -1.12
N LEU A 54 -1.30 -4.48 -1.31
CA LEU A 54 -0.10 -3.84 -0.81
C LEU A 54 -0.05 -3.85 0.71
N HIS A 55 -1.19 -3.61 1.35
CA HIS A 55 -1.24 -3.67 2.81
C HIS A 55 -0.92 -5.06 3.32
N ARG A 56 -1.38 -6.09 2.63
CA ARG A 56 -1.06 -7.46 3.00
C ARG A 56 0.43 -7.73 2.84
N LYS A 57 1.02 -7.28 1.74
CA LYS A 57 2.45 -7.44 1.52
C LYS A 57 3.27 -6.72 2.59
N ILE A 58 2.85 -5.53 2.96
CA ILE A 58 3.53 -4.79 4.02
C ILE A 58 3.50 -5.57 5.32
N ARG A 59 2.35 -6.13 5.66
CA ARG A 59 2.21 -6.91 6.87
C ARG A 59 3.11 -8.14 6.84
N ASP A 60 3.13 -8.84 5.70
CA ASP A 60 3.99 -10.01 5.55
C ASP A 60 5.46 -9.65 5.68
N LEU A 61 5.85 -8.53 5.08
CA LEU A 61 7.23 -8.07 5.16
C LEU A 61 7.61 -7.66 6.58
N GLU A 62 6.68 -7.04 7.29
CA GLU A 62 6.92 -6.67 8.69
C GLU A 62 7.13 -7.91 9.56
N GLU A 63 6.33 -8.95 9.32
CA GLU A 63 6.49 -10.20 10.03
C GLU A 63 7.85 -10.84 9.73
N LEU A 64 8.20 -10.84 8.45
CA LEU A 64 9.49 -11.40 8.04
C LEU A 64 10.65 -10.62 8.66
N LEU A 65 10.53 -9.31 8.67
CA LEU A 65 11.55 -8.45 9.26
C LEU A 65 11.71 -8.75 10.75
N ASP A 66 10.60 -8.94 11.45
CA ASP A 66 10.63 -9.27 12.86
C ASP A 66 11.33 -10.61 13.10
N GLU A 67 11.00 -11.60 12.28
CA GLU A 67 11.64 -12.90 12.35
C GLU A 67 13.15 -12.80 12.14
N LYS A 68 13.54 -12.05 11.13
CA LYS A 68 14.96 -11.89 10.82
C LYS A 68 15.70 -11.15 11.92
N ASN A 69 15.05 -10.16 12.52
CA ASN A 69 15.66 -9.46 13.65
C ASN A 69 15.87 -10.40 14.84
N GLN A 70 14.91 -11.29 15.08
CA GLN A 70 15.05 -12.27 16.15
C GLN A 70 16.19 -13.23 15.85
N GLU A 71 16.32 -13.66 14.60
CA GLU A 71 17.42 -14.52 14.19
C GLU A 71 18.77 -13.84 14.40
N ILE A 72 18.85 -12.57 14.02
CA ILE A 72 20.08 -11.81 14.20
C ILE A 72 20.46 -11.73 15.67
N GLU A 73 19.48 -11.46 16.53
CA GLU A 73 19.74 -11.37 17.95
C GLU A 73 20.23 -12.71 18.51
N HIS A 74 19.60 -13.78 18.05
CA HIS A 74 20.00 -15.12 18.47
C HIS A 74 21.44 -15.42 18.06
N LEU A 75 21.78 -15.09 16.80
CA LEU A 75 23.13 -15.32 16.29
C LEU A 75 24.15 -14.47 17.04
N ARG A 76 23.79 -13.25 17.38
CA ARG A 76 24.69 -12.38 18.15
C ARG A 76 24.94 -12.96 19.53
N SER A 77 23.90 -13.48 20.15
CA SER A 77 24.01 -14.11 21.47
C SER A 77 24.93 -15.33 21.40
N GLU A 78 24.71 -16.17 20.37
CA GLU A 78 25.58 -17.36 20.19
C GLU A 78 27.02 -16.94 19.94
N LYS A 79 27.22 -15.92 19.14
CA LYS A 79 28.56 -15.42 18.85
C LYS A 79 29.25 -14.98 20.15
N ASN A 80 28.52 -14.28 21.00
CA ASN A 80 29.08 -13.78 22.26
C ASN A 80 29.44 -14.96 23.19
N VAL A 81 28.60 -16.00 23.22
CA VAL A 81 28.86 -17.17 24.02
C VAL A 81 30.14 -17.86 23.54
N VAL A 82 30.23 -18.06 22.23
CA VAL A 82 31.43 -18.70 21.66
C VAL A 82 32.69 -17.88 21.93
N LYS A 83 32.56 -16.56 21.76
CA LYS A 83 33.69 -15.68 22.03
C LYS A 83 34.14 -15.77 23.47
N SER A 84 33.20 -15.81 24.40
CA SER A 84 33.51 -15.95 25.83
C SER A 84 34.18 -17.26 26.11
N GLN A 85 33.73 -18.36 25.50
CA GLN A 85 34.34 -19.67 25.68
C GLN A 85 35.77 -19.70 25.17
N ILE A 86 36.00 -19.06 24.02
CA ILE A 86 37.34 -18.97 23.45
C ILE A 86 38.25 -18.19 24.39
N GLU A 87 37.78 -17.11 24.95
CA GLU A 87 38.57 -16.30 25.89
C GLU A 87 38.91 -17.08 27.14
N ASP A 88 37.92 -17.85 27.62
CA ASP A 88 38.18 -18.71 28.79
C ASP A 88 39.23 -19.74 28.51
N LEU A 89 39.17 -20.38 27.34
CA LEU A 89 40.16 -21.38 26.96
C LEU A 89 41.55 -20.79 26.84
N LEU A 90 41.62 -19.58 26.26
CA LEU A 90 42.90 -18.90 26.15
C LEU A 90 43.49 -18.59 27.52
N SER A 91 42.65 -18.16 28.45
CA SER A 91 43.08 -17.90 29.81
C SER A 91 43.62 -19.15 30.47
N GLU A 92 42.92 -20.28 30.29
CA GLU A 92 43.38 -21.57 30.86
C GLU A 92 44.70 -21.96 30.27
N LEU A 93 44.86 -21.81 28.97
CA LEU A 93 46.13 -22.15 28.33
C LEU A 93 47.27 -21.30 28.86
N GLU A 94 47.02 -20.01 29.08
CA GLU A 94 48.04 -19.11 29.65
C GLU A 94 48.44 -19.56 31.03
N MET A 95 47.45 -19.98 31.84
CA MET A 95 47.75 -20.46 33.18
C MET A 95 48.59 -21.73 33.17
N ILE A 96 48.26 -22.65 32.25
CA ILE A 96 49.01 -23.89 32.11
C ILE A 96 50.43 -23.58 31.69
N GLU A 97 50.63 -22.67 30.78
CA GLU A 97 52.00 -22.29 30.35
C GLU A 97 52.77 -21.67 31.47
N ALA A 98 52.13 -20.83 32.28
CA ALA A 98 52.79 -20.22 33.41
C ALA A 98 53.22 -21.26 34.45
N GLU A 99 52.36 -22.28 34.64
CA GLU A 99 52.66 -23.35 35.59
C GLU A 99 53.85 -24.18 35.13
N LYS A 100 54.05 -24.31 33.84
CA LYS A 100 55.15 -25.10 33.33
C LYS A 100 56.49 -24.45 33.58
N GLU A 101 56.49 -23.18 33.68
CA GLU A 101 57.71 -22.45 33.94
C GLU A 101 58.07 -22.47 35.42
#